data_be7af45e0797ffb180321c6e9f2129db
#
_entry.id   be7af45e0797ffb180321c6e9f2129db
#
_cell.length_a   1.000
_cell.length_b   1.000
_cell.length_c   1.000
_cell.angle_alpha   90.00
_cell.angle_beta   90.00
_cell.angle_gamma   90.00
#
_symmetry.space_group_name_H-M   'P 1'
#
loop_
_entity.id
_entity.type
_entity.pdbx_description
1 polymer ?
#
loop_
_entity_poly.entity_id
_entity_poly.type
_entity_poly.pdbx_seq_one_letter_code
_entity_poly.pdbx_strand_id
1 'polypeptide(L)'
;MSAGIEYIVKRTNRLHTAGVAILIVAVAISCTGCTDKPDWRVTDDGILEYNKPAPGSDYRLRTLEETDNYTLCEVTYESRGAVIEGLIRMPKTAAGKGKSVPGVVLLPGATVTKEGEQGLARYLEGIGYASITIDQRNLGGIDMEADLEMFLSGVEPIEHRMVYDALFAAEVLRKQPNVDPDRIAYLGESNGGRFAIIAYALDSDALGVVAISTCGYGIDAAVAAGRIRDPEAIRFYRSIDPDTYLSSIRPHHRPGKFVMIHSLNDPIIGYENAQATYIAAGWRKSLHTIETEGHGYSAEMNPFLESELAEIFS
;
A
#
# COMPACT_ATOMS: atom_id res chain seq x y z
N MET A 1 -9.35 -15.54 -14.08
CA MET A 1 -9.63 -15.59 -12.61
C MET A 1 -8.29 -15.71 -11.91
N SER A 2 -7.97 -14.75 -11.06
CA SER A 2 -6.67 -14.72 -10.35
C SER A 2 -6.53 -15.99 -9.48
N ALA A 3 -5.34 -16.59 -9.49
CA ALA A 3 -5.01 -17.77 -8.68
C ALA A 3 -5.36 -17.59 -7.17
N GLY A 4 -5.37 -16.34 -6.68
CA GLY A 4 -5.76 -16.01 -5.31
C GLY A 4 -7.21 -16.31 -4.98
N ILE A 5 -8.16 -16.06 -5.88
CA ILE A 5 -9.59 -16.30 -5.64
C ILE A 5 -9.92 -17.80 -5.67
N GLU A 6 -9.25 -18.59 -6.50
CA GLU A 6 -9.44 -20.05 -6.51
C GLU A 6 -8.97 -20.70 -5.20
N TYR A 7 -7.95 -20.15 -4.58
CA TYR A 7 -7.43 -20.61 -3.28
C TYR A 7 -8.42 -20.30 -2.15
N ILE A 8 -8.97 -19.11 -2.11
CA ILE A 8 -9.97 -18.64 -1.13
C ILE A 8 -11.23 -19.52 -1.18
N VAL A 9 -11.75 -19.83 -2.37
CA VAL A 9 -13.00 -20.58 -2.55
C VAL A 9 -12.91 -22.05 -2.10
N LYS A 10 -11.72 -22.68 -2.19
CA LYS A 10 -11.59 -24.09 -1.83
C LYS A 10 -11.59 -24.35 -0.33
N ARG A 11 -11.27 -23.39 0.52
CA ARG A 11 -11.11 -23.60 1.97
C ARG A 11 -12.25 -23.07 2.83
N THR A 12 -12.88 -21.95 2.48
CA THR A 12 -14.05 -21.44 3.21
C THR A 12 -15.22 -22.42 3.29
N ASN A 13 -15.34 -23.37 2.34
CA ASN A 13 -16.32 -24.45 2.38
C ASN A 13 -15.98 -25.60 3.36
N ARG A 14 -14.79 -25.64 3.98
CA ARG A 14 -14.40 -26.69 4.95
C ARG A 14 -14.64 -26.30 6.42
N LEU A 15 -14.84 -25.05 6.73
CA LEU A 15 -15.02 -24.57 8.11
C LEU A 15 -16.41 -24.89 8.72
N HIS A 16 -17.38 -25.32 7.93
CA HIS A 16 -18.73 -25.62 8.41
C HIS A 16 -18.98 -27.03 8.95
N THR A 17 -17.97 -27.92 9.05
CA THR A 17 -18.21 -29.32 9.42
C THR A 17 -17.39 -29.88 10.59
N ALA A 18 -16.65 -29.07 11.34
CA ALA A 18 -15.93 -29.55 12.53
C ALA A 18 -16.45 -28.89 13.81
N GLY A 19 -17.54 -29.44 14.36
CA GLY A 19 -17.97 -29.14 15.71
C GLY A 19 -17.03 -29.77 16.74
N VAL A 20 -16.09 -28.98 17.30
CA VAL A 20 -15.28 -29.36 18.45
C VAL A 20 -15.89 -28.73 19.70
N ALA A 21 -16.44 -29.54 20.59
CA ALA A 21 -16.88 -29.09 21.90
C ALA A 21 -15.63 -28.83 22.77
N ILE A 22 -15.28 -27.57 22.99
CA ILE A 22 -14.25 -27.13 23.93
C ILE A 22 -14.91 -26.84 25.27
N LEU A 23 -14.50 -27.57 26.28
CA LEU A 23 -14.89 -27.35 27.69
C LEU A 23 -14.13 -26.13 28.20
N ILE A 24 -14.82 -24.98 28.35
CA ILE A 24 -14.21 -23.75 28.86
C ILE A 24 -14.25 -23.80 30.39
N VAL A 25 -13.09 -23.94 31.01
CA VAL A 25 -12.91 -23.63 32.44
C VAL A 25 -12.74 -22.10 32.55
N ALA A 26 -13.79 -21.42 33.00
CA ALA A 26 -13.74 -19.99 33.25
C ALA A 26 -12.91 -19.68 34.50
N VAL A 27 -11.66 -19.26 34.33
CA VAL A 27 -10.95 -18.55 35.38
C VAL A 27 -11.25 -17.06 35.22
N ALA A 28 -12.12 -16.55 36.09
CA ALA A 28 -12.43 -15.12 36.17
C ALA A 28 -11.21 -14.37 36.73
N ILE A 29 -10.33 -13.89 35.89
CA ILE A 29 -9.35 -12.87 36.26
C ILE A 29 -10.05 -11.52 36.02
N SER A 30 -10.46 -10.87 37.11
CA SER A 30 -10.95 -9.48 37.07
C SER A 30 -9.80 -8.53 36.76
N CYS A 31 -9.44 -8.40 35.48
CA CYS A 31 -8.64 -7.27 35.02
C CYS A 31 -9.58 -6.10 34.76
N THR A 32 -9.65 -5.15 35.69
CA THR A 32 -10.11 -3.79 35.41
C THR A 32 -9.04 -3.10 34.55
N GLY A 33 -8.94 -3.53 33.31
CA GLY A 33 -8.15 -2.87 32.28
C GLY A 33 -9.10 -1.97 31.49
N CYS A 34 -8.76 -0.70 31.36
CA CYS A 34 -9.34 0.17 30.35
C CYS A 34 -9.27 -0.58 29.02
N THR A 35 -10.41 -0.95 28.45
CA THR A 35 -10.47 -1.44 27.08
C THR A 35 -10.31 -0.22 26.19
N ASP A 36 -9.07 0.23 25.98
CA ASP A 36 -8.79 1.14 24.89
C ASP A 36 -9.31 0.48 23.62
N LYS A 37 -10.25 1.16 22.97
CA LYS A 37 -10.75 0.69 21.69
C LYS A 37 -9.56 0.56 20.75
N PRO A 38 -9.48 -0.51 19.94
CA PRO A 38 -8.42 -0.61 18.95
C PRO A 38 -8.41 0.67 18.11
N ASP A 39 -7.24 1.18 17.80
CA ASP A 39 -7.09 2.40 17.03
C ASP A 39 -7.21 2.17 15.50
N TRP A 40 -7.71 1.02 15.11
CA TRP A 40 -8.12 0.64 13.76
C TRP A 40 -9.52 0.03 13.78
N ARG A 41 -10.21 0.14 12.68
CA ARG A 41 -11.48 -0.54 12.44
C ARG A 41 -11.72 -0.71 10.95
N VAL A 42 -12.64 -1.61 10.61
CA VAL A 42 -13.18 -1.75 9.26
C VAL A 42 -14.66 -1.40 9.32
N THR A 43 -15.11 -0.54 8.42
CA THR A 43 -16.54 -0.17 8.31
C THR A 43 -17.36 -1.33 7.77
N ASP A 44 -18.69 -1.23 7.81
CA ASP A 44 -19.60 -2.23 7.22
C ASP A 44 -19.40 -2.37 5.70
N ASP A 45 -18.98 -1.31 5.04
CA ASP A 45 -18.65 -1.31 3.60
C ASP A 45 -17.27 -1.90 3.29
N GLY A 46 -16.49 -2.26 4.31
CA GLY A 46 -15.15 -2.85 4.17
C GLY A 46 -14.03 -1.82 4.05
N ILE A 47 -14.25 -0.58 4.44
CA ILE A 47 -13.20 0.45 4.43
C ILE A 47 -12.42 0.40 5.76
N LEU A 48 -11.09 0.27 5.65
CA LEU A 48 -10.18 0.37 6.78
C LEU A 48 -10.08 1.83 7.24
N GLU A 49 -10.09 2.05 8.54
CA GLU A 49 -9.92 3.36 9.14
C GLU A 49 -8.92 3.28 10.31
N TYR A 50 -8.07 4.27 10.40
CA TYR A 50 -7.17 4.48 11.53
C TYR A 50 -7.49 5.80 12.22
N ASN A 51 -7.38 5.82 13.55
CA ASN A 51 -7.12 7.06 14.24
C ASN A 51 -5.75 7.52 13.76
N LYS A 52 -5.65 8.73 13.20
CA LYS A 52 -4.43 9.24 12.53
C LYS A 52 -3.18 8.77 13.28
N PRO A 53 -2.16 8.29 12.58
CA PRO A 53 -0.88 8.02 13.21
C PRO A 53 -0.45 9.28 13.95
N ALA A 54 -0.03 9.11 15.21
CA ALA A 54 0.58 10.21 15.92
C ALA A 54 1.69 10.77 15.02
N PRO A 55 1.78 12.08 14.83
CA PRO A 55 2.74 12.66 13.90
C PRO A 55 4.12 12.11 14.26
N GLY A 56 4.64 11.17 13.44
CA GLY A 56 5.81 10.33 13.64
C GLY A 56 7.00 11.12 14.20
N SER A 57 7.07 11.22 15.51
CA SER A 57 8.12 11.95 16.21
C SER A 57 9.35 11.09 16.41
N ASP A 58 9.21 9.76 16.34
CA ASP A 58 10.25 8.83 16.77
C ASP A 58 10.74 7.96 15.61
N TYR A 59 11.45 8.55 14.66
CA TYR A 59 12.26 7.83 13.69
C TYR A 59 13.74 8.19 13.85
N ARG A 60 14.61 7.28 13.42
CA ARG A 60 16.06 7.48 13.40
C ARG A 60 16.52 7.55 11.95
N LEU A 61 17.44 8.45 11.66
CA LEU A 61 18.10 8.55 10.38
C LEU A 61 19.60 8.28 10.54
N ARG A 62 20.15 7.55 9.58
CA ARG A 62 21.59 7.33 9.44
C ARG A 62 21.99 7.56 7.99
N THR A 63 22.82 8.57 7.72
CA THR A 63 23.32 8.80 6.37
C THR A 63 24.21 7.63 5.96
N LEU A 64 23.87 7.01 4.82
CA LEU A 64 24.63 5.94 4.21
C LEU A 64 25.58 6.46 3.14
N GLU A 65 25.11 7.43 2.35
CA GLU A 65 25.86 8.01 1.25
C GLU A 65 25.49 9.47 1.08
N GLU A 66 26.48 10.29 0.80
CA GLU A 66 26.30 11.69 0.48
C GLU A 66 27.19 12.06 -0.71
N THR A 67 26.57 12.55 -1.80
CA THR A 67 27.25 12.96 -3.04
C THR A 67 26.90 14.41 -3.36
N ASP A 68 27.42 14.93 -4.45
CA ASP A 68 27.02 16.28 -4.93
C ASP A 68 25.56 16.31 -5.43
N ASN A 69 25.00 15.16 -5.85
CA ASN A 69 23.68 15.07 -6.47
C ASN A 69 22.58 14.60 -5.52
N TYR A 70 22.88 13.78 -4.53
CA TYR A 70 21.88 13.22 -3.61
C TYR A 70 22.46 12.89 -2.24
N THR A 71 21.53 12.65 -1.30
CA THR A 71 21.79 12.01 -0.01
C THR A 71 20.95 10.73 0.09
N LEU A 72 21.55 9.62 0.51
CA LEU A 72 20.88 8.38 0.84
C LEU A 72 20.96 8.15 2.35
N CYS A 73 19.81 8.05 3.00
CA CYS A 73 19.70 7.77 4.43
C CYS A 73 18.95 6.47 4.67
N GLU A 74 19.41 5.68 5.62
CA GLU A 74 18.60 4.65 6.25
C GLU A 74 17.67 5.33 7.26
N VAL A 75 16.42 4.89 7.28
CA VAL A 75 15.42 5.30 8.26
C VAL A 75 14.91 4.09 9.02
N THR A 76 14.69 4.26 10.32
CA THR A 76 14.11 3.22 11.20
C THR A 76 13.06 3.85 12.09
N TYR A 77 11.89 3.24 12.19
CA TYR A 77 10.81 3.66 13.07
C TYR A 77 10.02 2.47 13.63
N GLU A 78 9.38 2.65 14.77
CA GLU A 78 8.47 1.66 15.32
C GLU A 78 7.05 1.88 14.80
N SER A 79 6.44 0.82 14.28
CA SER A 79 5.06 0.83 13.75
C SER A 79 4.35 -0.46 14.13
N ARG A 80 3.19 -0.36 14.78
CA ARG A 80 2.31 -1.51 15.07
C ARG A 80 3.06 -2.74 15.64
N GLY A 81 3.97 -2.48 16.60
CA GLY A 81 4.72 -3.53 17.27
C GLY A 81 5.85 -4.17 16.44
N ALA A 82 6.25 -3.54 15.35
CA ALA A 82 7.43 -3.92 14.57
C ALA A 82 8.36 -2.73 14.33
N VAL A 83 9.64 -3.02 14.15
CA VAL A 83 10.61 -2.06 13.65
C VAL A 83 10.57 -2.12 12.13
N ILE A 84 10.29 -0.99 11.51
CA ILE A 84 10.29 -0.83 10.06
C ILE A 84 11.58 -0.13 9.64
N GLU A 85 12.26 -0.74 8.69
CA GLU A 85 13.46 -0.19 8.07
C GLU A 85 13.17 0.31 6.67
N GLY A 86 13.77 1.43 6.30
CA GLY A 86 13.59 2.03 4.99
C GLY A 86 14.83 2.77 4.51
N LEU A 87 14.78 3.21 3.26
CA LEU A 87 15.77 4.07 2.62
C LEU A 87 15.11 5.34 2.12
N ILE A 88 15.67 6.49 2.50
CA ILE A 88 15.27 7.80 1.95
C ILE A 88 16.35 8.24 0.99
N ARG A 89 15.95 8.48 -0.26
CA ARG A 89 16.80 9.04 -1.30
C ARG A 89 16.33 10.46 -1.60
N MET A 90 17.24 11.43 -1.42
CA MET A 90 16.94 12.86 -1.49
C MET A 90 17.80 13.53 -2.55
N PRO A 91 17.23 14.06 -3.65
CA PRO A 91 17.98 14.82 -4.64
C PRO A 91 18.47 16.18 -4.07
N LYS A 92 19.69 16.58 -4.43
CA LYS A 92 20.26 17.89 -4.06
C LYS A 92 20.08 18.95 -5.15
N THR A 93 19.96 18.55 -6.39
CA THR A 93 20.00 19.43 -7.58
C THR A 93 18.70 20.19 -7.83
N ALA A 94 17.55 19.67 -7.40
CA ALA A 94 16.28 20.40 -7.51
C ALA A 94 16.12 21.49 -6.44
N ALA A 95 16.87 21.39 -5.36
CA ALA A 95 16.95 22.40 -4.32
C ALA A 95 17.96 23.51 -4.69
N GLY A 96 17.67 24.32 -5.70
CA GLY A 96 18.22 25.68 -5.67
C GLY A 96 17.91 26.23 -4.28
N LYS A 97 18.89 26.83 -3.58
CA LYS A 97 18.80 27.24 -2.17
C LYS A 97 17.38 27.73 -1.82
N GLY A 98 16.63 26.92 -1.04
CA GLY A 98 15.30 27.26 -0.55
C GLY A 98 14.10 26.67 -1.32
N LYS A 99 14.26 25.70 -2.24
CA LYS A 99 13.14 24.96 -2.86
C LYS A 99 13.09 23.53 -2.34
N SER A 100 11.95 23.13 -1.81
CA SER A 100 11.63 21.76 -1.47
C SER A 100 11.20 20.98 -2.72
N VAL A 101 11.43 19.65 -2.69
CA VAL A 101 11.09 18.72 -3.79
C VAL A 101 9.85 17.91 -3.43
N PRO A 102 9.07 17.44 -4.41
CA PRO A 102 8.00 16.48 -4.13
C PRO A 102 8.55 15.16 -3.58
N GLY A 103 7.73 14.45 -2.82
CA GLY A 103 8.08 13.17 -2.22
C GLY A 103 7.22 12.01 -2.72
N VAL A 104 7.82 10.84 -2.88
CA VAL A 104 7.17 9.61 -3.29
C VAL A 104 7.39 8.53 -2.24
N VAL A 105 6.30 7.98 -1.71
CA VAL A 105 6.33 6.73 -0.92
C VAL A 105 6.35 5.58 -1.90
N LEU A 106 7.47 4.87 -1.94
CA LEU A 106 7.72 3.78 -2.90
C LEU A 106 7.61 2.43 -2.20
N LEU A 107 6.63 1.62 -2.61
CA LEU A 107 6.33 0.33 -2.01
C LEU A 107 6.73 -0.82 -2.95
N PRO A 108 7.72 -1.64 -2.55
CA PRO A 108 8.20 -2.76 -3.35
C PRO A 108 7.16 -3.85 -3.58
N GLY A 109 7.33 -4.65 -4.61
CA GLY A 109 6.59 -5.89 -4.81
C GLY A 109 6.92 -6.95 -3.76
N ALA A 110 6.13 -8.04 -3.74
CA ALA A 110 6.42 -9.17 -2.86
C ALA A 110 7.83 -9.74 -3.14
N THR A 111 8.53 -10.10 -2.07
CA THR A 111 9.93 -10.61 -2.07
C THR A 111 11.02 -9.61 -2.43
N VAL A 112 10.66 -8.34 -2.65
CA VAL A 112 11.60 -7.27 -2.94
C VAL A 112 11.87 -6.44 -1.69
N THR A 113 13.15 -6.23 -1.35
CA THR A 113 13.56 -5.40 -0.23
C THR A 113 13.69 -3.93 -0.64
N LYS A 114 13.83 -3.04 0.35
CA LYS A 114 14.12 -1.61 0.12
C LYS A 114 15.36 -1.38 -0.77
N GLU A 115 16.38 -2.27 -0.70
CA GLU A 115 17.56 -2.22 -1.56
C GLU A 115 17.25 -2.69 -2.99
N GLY A 116 16.42 -3.71 -3.14
CA GLY A 116 15.96 -4.22 -4.44
C GLY A 116 15.25 -3.17 -5.26
N GLU A 117 14.48 -2.30 -4.59
CA GLU A 117 13.70 -1.23 -5.22
C GLU A 117 14.52 0.01 -5.60
N GLN A 118 15.81 0.06 -5.26
CA GLN A 118 16.64 1.24 -5.51
C GLN A 118 16.87 1.55 -7.00
N GLY A 119 16.51 0.65 -7.91
CA GLY A 119 16.48 0.94 -9.36
C GLY A 119 15.51 2.08 -9.68
N LEU A 120 14.27 1.93 -9.27
CA LEU A 120 13.21 2.93 -9.44
C LEU A 120 13.45 4.17 -8.57
N ALA A 121 13.92 4.00 -7.32
CA ALA A 121 14.24 5.11 -6.45
C ALA A 121 15.33 6.05 -7.03
N ARG A 122 16.36 5.49 -7.71
CA ARG A 122 17.38 6.28 -8.43
C ARG A 122 16.81 7.02 -9.62
N TYR A 123 15.88 6.39 -10.35
CA TYR A 123 15.20 7.08 -11.44
C TYR A 123 14.39 8.28 -10.93
N LEU A 124 13.61 8.10 -9.87
CA LEU A 124 12.84 9.19 -9.24
C LEU A 124 13.76 10.34 -8.77
N GLU A 125 14.90 10.01 -8.14
CA GLU A 125 15.91 11.00 -7.73
C GLU A 125 16.44 11.77 -8.93
N GLY A 126 16.77 11.07 -10.04
CA GLY A 126 17.30 11.67 -11.28
C GLY A 126 16.35 12.66 -11.94
N ILE A 127 15.04 12.50 -11.76
CA ILE A 127 13.99 13.43 -12.24
C ILE A 127 13.51 14.42 -11.17
N GLY A 128 14.20 14.48 -10.02
CA GLY A 128 14.03 15.51 -9.00
C GLY A 128 13.01 15.21 -7.90
N TYR A 129 12.65 13.98 -7.66
CA TYR A 129 11.75 13.55 -6.60
C TYR A 129 12.51 12.86 -5.45
N ALA A 130 12.19 13.23 -4.21
CA ALA A 130 12.60 12.46 -3.06
C ALA A 130 11.77 11.17 -2.98
N SER A 131 12.35 10.11 -2.45
CA SER A 131 11.60 8.87 -2.20
C SER A 131 11.92 8.27 -0.84
N ILE A 132 10.93 7.62 -0.24
CA ILE A 132 11.10 6.70 0.88
C ILE A 132 10.64 5.31 0.45
N THR A 133 11.54 4.33 0.58
CA THR A 133 11.24 2.92 0.31
C THR A 133 11.36 2.16 1.61
N ILE A 134 10.38 1.35 1.97
CA ILE A 134 10.39 0.58 3.22
C ILE A 134 10.39 -0.92 2.95
N ASP A 135 10.99 -1.69 3.85
CA ASP A 135 10.79 -3.14 3.88
C ASP A 135 9.36 -3.42 4.38
N GLN A 136 8.57 -4.06 3.53
CA GLN A 136 7.23 -4.48 3.91
C GLN A 136 7.30 -5.72 4.81
N ARG A 137 6.35 -5.84 5.74
CA ARG A 137 6.23 -7.02 6.60
C ARG A 137 6.12 -8.28 5.72
N ASN A 138 6.73 -9.38 6.17
CA ASN A 138 6.80 -10.64 5.40
C ASN A 138 7.33 -10.44 3.97
N LEU A 139 8.19 -9.44 3.75
CA LEU A 139 8.65 -9.04 2.41
C LEU A 139 7.49 -8.85 1.42
N GLY A 140 6.39 -8.25 1.87
CA GLY A 140 5.20 -8.04 1.04
C GLY A 140 4.41 -9.30 0.72
N GLY A 141 4.74 -10.44 1.34
CA GLY A 141 3.98 -11.67 1.21
C GLY A 141 2.65 -11.59 1.97
N ILE A 142 1.60 -12.19 1.40
CA ILE A 142 0.23 -12.15 1.90
C ILE A 142 -0.22 -13.56 2.30
N ASP A 143 -0.79 -13.70 3.49
CA ASP A 143 -1.52 -14.89 3.94
C ASP A 143 -2.94 -14.49 4.35
N MET A 144 -3.83 -14.44 3.36
CA MET A 144 -5.21 -14.01 3.54
C MET A 144 -6.00 -14.88 4.53
N GLU A 145 -5.62 -16.13 4.73
CA GLU A 145 -6.31 -17.02 5.66
C GLU A 145 -5.92 -16.68 7.10
N ALA A 146 -4.61 -16.56 7.36
CA ALA A 146 -4.12 -16.13 8.67
C ALA A 146 -4.61 -14.73 9.03
N ASP A 147 -4.63 -13.81 8.08
CA ASP A 147 -5.12 -12.45 8.29
C ASP A 147 -6.63 -12.39 8.53
N LEU A 148 -7.44 -13.24 7.88
CA LEU A 148 -8.86 -13.38 8.20
C LEU A 148 -9.07 -13.91 9.63
N GLU A 149 -8.28 -14.94 10.06
CA GLU A 149 -8.35 -15.47 11.42
C GLU A 149 -8.00 -14.39 12.46
N MET A 150 -6.96 -13.57 12.19
CA MET A 150 -6.61 -12.43 13.02
C MET A 150 -7.78 -11.44 13.11
N PHE A 151 -8.36 -11.06 11.98
CA PHE A 151 -9.49 -10.13 11.90
C PHE A 151 -10.70 -10.62 12.72
N LEU A 152 -11.10 -11.88 12.52
CA LEU A 152 -12.22 -12.50 13.25
C LEU A 152 -11.96 -12.60 14.76
N SER A 153 -10.69 -12.67 15.17
CA SER A 153 -10.28 -12.67 16.58
C SER A 153 -10.12 -11.26 17.17
N GLY A 154 -10.39 -10.19 16.41
CA GLY A 154 -10.23 -8.80 16.84
C GLY A 154 -8.76 -8.35 16.89
N VAL A 155 -7.84 -9.08 16.25
CA VAL A 155 -6.43 -8.74 16.10
C VAL A 155 -6.23 -8.07 14.76
N GLU A 156 -5.44 -6.98 14.73
CA GLU A 156 -5.16 -6.26 13.48
C GLU A 156 -4.39 -7.17 12.49
N PRO A 157 -4.94 -7.40 11.28
CA PRO A 157 -4.29 -8.19 10.23
C PRO A 157 -2.93 -7.60 9.79
N ILE A 158 -2.05 -8.45 9.28
CA ILE A 158 -0.73 -8.03 8.82
C ILE A 158 -0.85 -7.07 7.62
N GLU A 159 -1.78 -7.35 6.68
CA GLU A 159 -2.01 -6.47 5.53
C GLU A 159 -2.46 -5.06 5.96
N HIS A 160 -3.31 -4.94 6.99
CA HIS A 160 -3.67 -3.63 7.54
C HIS A 160 -2.44 -2.92 8.11
N ARG A 161 -1.59 -3.63 8.87
CA ARG A 161 -0.36 -3.04 9.41
C ARG A 161 0.60 -2.57 8.32
N MET A 162 0.69 -3.28 7.18
CA MET A 162 1.47 -2.85 6.02
C MET A 162 0.97 -1.52 5.44
N VAL A 163 -0.35 -1.36 5.34
CA VAL A 163 -0.97 -0.07 4.95
C VAL A 163 -0.60 1.03 5.94
N TYR A 164 -0.67 0.74 7.25
CA TYR A 164 -0.29 1.70 8.28
C TYR A 164 1.19 2.08 8.20
N ASP A 165 2.07 1.12 7.94
CA ASP A 165 3.51 1.36 7.77
C ASP A 165 3.78 2.31 6.60
N ALA A 166 3.01 2.19 5.50
CA ALA A 166 3.09 3.09 4.36
C ALA A 166 2.60 4.51 4.68
N LEU A 167 1.52 4.65 5.46
CA LEU A 167 1.03 5.95 5.96
C LEU A 167 2.08 6.60 6.87
N PHE A 168 2.72 5.81 7.75
CA PHE A 168 3.78 6.30 8.61
C PHE A 168 5.01 6.75 7.79
N ALA A 169 5.38 6.00 6.76
CA ALA A 169 6.46 6.38 5.85
C ALA A 169 6.18 7.74 5.17
N ALA A 170 4.92 8.00 4.78
CA ALA A 170 4.52 9.30 4.23
C ALA A 170 4.75 10.43 5.25
N GLU A 171 4.38 10.22 6.52
CA GLU A 171 4.61 11.21 7.57
C GLU A 171 6.12 11.44 7.85
N VAL A 172 6.93 10.40 7.79
CA VAL A 172 8.40 10.54 7.87
C VAL A 172 8.93 11.36 6.71
N LEU A 173 8.46 11.10 5.50
CA LEU A 173 8.90 11.82 4.31
C LEU A 173 8.49 13.30 4.34
N ARG A 174 7.25 13.62 4.78
CA ARG A 174 6.76 15.00 4.97
C ARG A 174 7.63 15.82 5.93
N LYS A 175 8.27 15.17 6.89
CA LYS A 175 9.14 15.83 7.88
C LYS A 175 10.56 16.07 7.41
N GLN A 176 10.94 15.59 6.24
CA GLN A 176 12.28 15.83 5.73
C GLN A 176 12.43 17.30 5.32
N PRO A 177 13.51 17.99 5.72
CA PRO A 177 13.63 19.45 5.58
C PRO A 177 13.62 19.95 4.13
N ASN A 178 13.92 19.06 3.17
CA ASN A 178 13.96 19.41 1.74
C ASN A 178 12.78 18.82 0.95
N VAL A 179 11.79 18.21 1.61
CA VAL A 179 10.57 17.71 0.98
C VAL A 179 9.45 18.73 1.15
N ASP A 180 8.68 18.91 0.11
CA ASP A 180 7.44 19.67 0.16
C ASP A 180 6.34 18.80 0.79
N PRO A 181 5.91 19.08 2.02
CA PRO A 181 4.94 18.24 2.72
C PRO A 181 3.56 18.19 2.05
N ASP A 182 3.24 19.19 1.23
CA ASP A 182 1.99 19.29 0.48
C ASP A 182 2.05 18.56 -0.87
N ARG A 183 3.21 18.03 -1.27
CA ARG A 183 3.44 17.34 -2.54
C ARG A 183 3.96 15.92 -2.32
N ILE A 184 3.10 15.06 -1.77
CA ILE A 184 3.37 13.64 -1.56
C ILE A 184 2.48 12.80 -2.48
N ALA A 185 3.05 11.75 -3.05
CA ALA A 185 2.34 10.72 -3.81
C ALA A 185 2.82 9.32 -3.38
N TYR A 186 2.00 8.32 -3.68
CA TYR A 186 2.35 6.92 -3.51
C TYR A 186 2.70 6.29 -4.86
N LEU A 187 3.67 5.38 -4.86
CA LEU A 187 3.99 4.54 -5.99
C LEU A 187 4.26 3.14 -5.48
N GLY A 188 3.75 2.12 -6.16
CA GLY A 188 4.01 0.75 -5.74
C GLY A 188 3.93 -0.26 -6.88
N GLU A 189 4.65 -1.36 -6.72
CA GLU A 189 4.70 -2.46 -7.66
C GLU A 189 3.99 -3.71 -7.13
N SER A 190 3.25 -4.41 -7.97
CA SER A 190 2.62 -5.69 -7.62
C SER A 190 1.82 -5.58 -6.31
N ASN A 191 2.15 -6.34 -5.26
CA ASN A 191 1.53 -6.19 -3.94
C ASN A 191 1.76 -4.81 -3.32
N GLY A 192 2.95 -4.22 -3.50
CA GLY A 192 3.20 -2.84 -3.09
C GLY A 192 2.26 -1.85 -3.78
N GLY A 193 1.86 -2.12 -5.03
CA GLY A 193 0.85 -1.34 -5.74
C GLY A 193 -0.53 -1.40 -5.08
N ARG A 194 -0.94 -2.56 -4.54
CA ARG A 194 -2.18 -2.71 -3.76
C ARG A 194 -2.15 -1.86 -2.51
N PHE A 195 -1.07 -1.97 -1.73
CA PHE A 195 -0.91 -1.19 -0.50
C PHE A 195 -0.79 0.31 -0.79
N ALA A 196 -0.13 0.70 -1.89
CA ALA A 196 -0.04 2.10 -2.32
C ALA A 196 -1.43 2.71 -2.61
N ILE A 197 -2.31 1.97 -3.31
CA ILE A 197 -3.69 2.39 -3.59
C ILE A 197 -4.47 2.58 -2.29
N ILE A 198 -4.41 1.61 -1.37
CA ILE A 198 -5.14 1.68 -0.11
C ILE A 198 -4.59 2.82 0.78
N ALA A 199 -3.26 2.93 0.92
CA ALA A 199 -2.64 4.00 1.69
C ALA A 199 -3.00 5.39 1.13
N TYR A 200 -2.94 5.57 -0.19
CA TYR A 200 -3.39 6.80 -0.85
C TYR A 200 -4.86 7.13 -0.52
N ALA A 201 -5.73 6.11 -0.53
CA ALA A 201 -7.14 6.29 -0.21
C ALA A 201 -7.38 6.79 1.23
N LEU A 202 -6.50 6.41 2.17
CA LEU A 202 -6.57 6.77 3.58
C LEU A 202 -5.79 8.06 3.91
N ASP A 203 -4.92 8.52 3.00
CA ASP A 203 -4.12 9.73 3.15
C ASP A 203 -4.74 10.90 2.38
N SER A 204 -5.55 11.71 3.07
CA SER A 204 -6.25 12.85 2.48
C SER A 204 -5.32 13.95 1.94
N ASP A 205 -4.05 13.95 2.33
CA ASP A 205 -3.08 14.97 1.98
C ASP A 205 -2.18 14.55 0.80
N ALA A 206 -2.27 13.29 0.34
CA ALA A 206 -1.56 12.81 -0.83
C ALA A 206 -2.23 13.26 -2.14
N LEU A 207 -1.40 13.56 -3.15
CA LEU A 207 -1.87 14.10 -4.44
C LEU A 207 -2.19 13.05 -5.48
N GLY A 208 -1.70 11.82 -5.34
CA GLY A 208 -1.97 10.76 -6.30
C GLY A 208 -1.29 9.45 -5.96
N VAL A 209 -1.59 8.45 -6.78
CA VAL A 209 -0.98 7.13 -6.70
C VAL A 209 -0.66 6.59 -8.10
N VAL A 210 0.52 6.00 -8.23
CA VAL A 210 0.96 5.25 -9.41
C VAL A 210 1.09 3.78 -9.02
N ALA A 211 0.39 2.91 -9.73
CA ALA A 211 0.34 1.47 -9.48
C ALA A 211 0.91 0.72 -10.69
N ILE A 212 2.02 0.00 -10.48
CA ILE A 212 2.74 -0.73 -11.52
C ILE A 212 2.47 -2.23 -11.38
N SER A 213 2.13 -2.91 -12.48
CA SER A 213 1.97 -4.37 -12.54
C SER A 213 1.13 -4.92 -11.38
N THR A 214 -0.02 -4.31 -11.11
CA THR A 214 -0.90 -4.67 -10.00
C THR A 214 -2.35 -4.79 -10.43
N CYS A 215 -3.17 -5.40 -9.57
CA CYS A 215 -4.62 -5.47 -9.72
C CYS A 215 -5.27 -5.69 -8.34
N GLY A 216 -6.58 -5.43 -8.26
CA GLY A 216 -7.40 -5.85 -7.12
C GLY A 216 -7.61 -7.35 -7.06
N TYR A 217 -8.28 -7.77 -6.00
CA TYR A 217 -8.65 -9.18 -5.81
C TYR A 217 -10.00 -9.53 -6.45
N GLY A 218 -10.79 -8.53 -6.84
CA GLY A 218 -12.12 -8.72 -7.41
C GLY A 218 -13.12 -9.29 -6.41
N ILE A 219 -13.06 -8.85 -5.17
CA ILE A 219 -13.90 -9.37 -4.06
C ILE A 219 -15.39 -9.19 -4.34
N ASP A 220 -15.81 -8.04 -4.83
CA ASP A 220 -17.22 -7.78 -5.14
C ASP A 220 -17.76 -8.72 -6.22
N ALA A 221 -16.97 -9.05 -7.23
CA ALA A 221 -17.33 -10.04 -8.23
C ALA A 221 -17.44 -11.45 -7.63
N ALA A 222 -16.58 -11.81 -6.67
CA ALA A 222 -16.64 -13.08 -5.96
C ALA A 222 -17.89 -13.17 -5.05
N VAL A 223 -18.25 -12.08 -4.39
CA VAL A 223 -19.48 -11.96 -3.57
C VAL A 223 -20.71 -12.07 -4.45
N ALA A 224 -20.79 -11.32 -5.54
CA ALA A 224 -21.91 -11.36 -6.49
C ALA A 224 -22.11 -12.76 -7.08
N ALA A 225 -21.02 -13.50 -7.32
CA ALA A 225 -21.05 -14.89 -7.77
C ALA A 225 -21.38 -15.90 -6.65
N GLY A 226 -21.62 -15.45 -5.41
CA GLY A 226 -21.89 -16.29 -4.25
C GLY A 226 -20.73 -17.17 -3.80
N ARG A 227 -19.51 -16.82 -4.15
CA ARG A 227 -18.28 -17.54 -3.77
C ARG A 227 -17.81 -17.18 -2.35
N ILE A 228 -18.07 -15.97 -1.91
CA ILE A 228 -17.87 -15.50 -0.55
C ILE A 228 -19.24 -15.07 -0.01
N ARG A 229 -19.65 -15.57 1.15
CA ARG A 229 -21.00 -15.35 1.70
C ARG A 229 -21.00 -14.88 3.16
N ASP A 230 -19.95 -15.20 3.90
CA ASP A 230 -19.83 -14.79 5.30
C ASP A 230 -19.63 -13.27 5.38
N PRO A 231 -20.50 -12.53 6.12
CA PRO A 231 -20.43 -11.07 6.16
C PRO A 231 -19.11 -10.53 6.73
N GLU A 232 -18.53 -11.17 7.74
CA GLU A 232 -17.27 -10.73 8.35
C GLU A 232 -16.08 -11.01 7.40
N ALA A 233 -16.09 -12.14 6.70
CA ALA A 233 -15.11 -12.43 5.67
C ALA A 233 -15.22 -11.45 4.50
N ILE A 234 -16.43 -11.08 4.06
CA ILE A 234 -16.65 -10.06 3.02
C ILE A 234 -16.07 -8.72 3.48
N ARG A 235 -16.36 -8.31 4.73
CA ARG A 235 -15.86 -7.07 5.31
C ARG A 235 -14.34 -7.03 5.37
N PHE A 236 -13.71 -8.13 5.81
CA PHE A 236 -12.25 -8.26 5.82
C PHE A 236 -11.66 -8.20 4.41
N TYR A 237 -12.12 -9.05 3.49
CA TYR A 237 -11.56 -9.09 2.14
C TYR A 237 -11.71 -7.78 1.38
N ARG A 238 -12.82 -7.06 1.58
CA ARG A 238 -12.98 -5.71 1.03
C ARG A 238 -11.95 -4.73 1.61
N SER A 239 -11.59 -4.87 2.87
CA SER A 239 -10.65 -3.95 3.52
C SER A 239 -9.21 -4.06 3.04
N ILE A 240 -8.89 -5.15 2.34
CA ILE A 240 -7.58 -5.38 1.71
C ILE A 240 -7.64 -5.34 0.17
N ASP A 241 -8.83 -5.19 -0.42
CA ASP A 241 -8.99 -5.11 -1.87
C ASP A 241 -8.90 -3.65 -2.34
N PRO A 242 -7.88 -3.25 -3.12
CA PRO A 242 -7.77 -1.89 -3.65
C PRO A 242 -8.99 -1.46 -4.47
N ASP A 243 -9.71 -2.38 -5.14
CA ASP A 243 -10.90 -2.07 -5.93
C ASP A 243 -12.02 -1.46 -5.06
N THR A 244 -12.11 -1.87 -3.78
CA THR A 244 -13.05 -1.30 -2.80
C THR A 244 -12.81 0.19 -2.60
N TYR A 245 -11.54 0.59 -2.51
CA TYR A 245 -11.16 1.99 -2.30
C TYR A 245 -11.30 2.82 -3.58
N LEU A 246 -10.92 2.27 -4.72
CA LEU A 246 -11.01 2.95 -6.00
C LEU A 246 -12.45 3.32 -6.39
N SER A 247 -13.44 2.52 -5.97
CA SER A 247 -14.85 2.81 -6.19
C SER A 247 -15.42 3.82 -5.18
N SER A 248 -14.82 3.90 -3.98
CA SER A 248 -15.34 4.64 -2.82
C SER A 248 -14.64 5.98 -2.59
N ILE A 249 -13.41 6.15 -3.08
CA ILE A 249 -12.66 7.39 -2.89
C ILE A 249 -13.39 8.53 -3.60
N ARG A 250 -13.94 9.40 -2.78
CA ARG A 250 -14.18 10.78 -3.20
C ARG A 250 -12.93 11.55 -2.83
N PRO A 251 -12.23 12.21 -3.78
CA PRO A 251 -11.10 13.07 -3.45
C PRO A 251 -11.58 14.10 -2.43
N HIS A 252 -11.18 13.95 -1.17
CA HIS A 252 -11.77 14.71 -0.07
C HIS A 252 -11.46 16.18 -0.12
N HIS A 253 -10.38 16.65 -0.76
CA HIS A 253 -10.05 18.08 -0.81
C HIS A 253 -9.19 18.53 -2.00
N ARG A 254 -8.61 17.62 -2.80
CA ARG A 254 -7.78 17.98 -3.97
C ARG A 254 -8.12 17.03 -5.13
N PRO A 255 -8.04 17.45 -6.39
CA PRO A 255 -8.22 16.54 -7.52
C PRO A 255 -7.02 15.59 -7.59
N GLY A 256 -7.09 14.49 -6.84
CA GLY A 256 -6.09 13.44 -6.89
C GLY A 256 -6.10 12.70 -8.23
N LYS A 257 -5.03 11.94 -8.52
CA LYS A 257 -4.93 11.15 -9.74
C LYS A 257 -4.51 9.71 -9.44
N PHE A 258 -5.20 8.77 -10.08
CA PHE A 258 -4.86 7.34 -10.11
C PHE A 258 -4.22 6.99 -11.46
N VAL A 259 -3.03 6.42 -11.42
CA VAL A 259 -2.30 5.99 -12.60
C VAL A 259 -1.99 4.52 -12.50
N MET A 260 -2.26 3.78 -13.56
CA MET A 260 -1.77 2.41 -13.72
C MET A 260 -0.79 2.34 -14.89
N ILE A 261 0.30 1.58 -14.69
CA ILE A 261 1.23 1.22 -15.77
C ILE A 261 1.40 -0.29 -15.74
N HIS A 262 1.14 -0.96 -16.87
CA HIS A 262 1.10 -2.41 -16.91
C HIS A 262 1.68 -2.96 -18.21
N SER A 263 2.36 -4.13 -18.13
CA SER A 263 2.77 -4.85 -19.32
C SER A 263 1.62 -5.65 -19.90
N LEU A 264 1.39 -5.58 -21.20
CA LEU A 264 0.39 -6.42 -21.89
C LEU A 264 0.74 -7.92 -21.79
N ASN A 265 2.03 -8.22 -21.60
CA ASN A 265 2.56 -9.58 -21.53
C ASN A 265 3.07 -9.92 -20.11
N ASP A 266 2.48 -9.32 -19.07
CA ASP A 266 2.84 -9.62 -17.69
C ASP A 266 2.55 -11.11 -17.36
N PRO A 267 3.58 -11.91 -17.00
CA PRO A 267 3.41 -13.34 -16.78
C PRO A 267 2.79 -13.70 -15.42
N ILE A 268 2.67 -12.71 -14.51
CA ILE A 268 2.18 -12.91 -13.14
C ILE A 268 0.75 -12.38 -12.99
N ILE A 269 0.52 -11.15 -13.46
CA ILE A 269 -0.79 -10.49 -13.39
C ILE A 269 -1.23 -10.18 -14.82
N GLY A 270 -2.19 -10.94 -15.34
CA GLY A 270 -2.74 -10.72 -16.67
C GLY A 270 -3.34 -9.31 -16.82
N TYR A 271 -3.14 -8.71 -17.98
CA TYR A 271 -3.59 -7.36 -18.28
C TYR A 271 -5.08 -7.14 -18.03
N GLU A 272 -5.92 -8.14 -18.29
CA GLU A 272 -7.37 -8.08 -18.04
C GLU A 272 -7.72 -7.84 -16.57
N ASN A 273 -6.91 -8.33 -15.63
CA ASN A 273 -7.11 -8.08 -14.19
C ASN A 273 -6.75 -6.64 -13.84
N ALA A 274 -5.64 -6.12 -14.39
CA ALA A 274 -5.26 -4.72 -14.22
C ALA A 274 -6.31 -3.78 -14.84
N GLN A 275 -6.83 -4.12 -16.03
CA GLN A 275 -7.88 -3.37 -16.69
C GLN A 275 -9.18 -3.35 -15.88
N ALA A 276 -9.54 -4.45 -15.22
CA ALA A 276 -10.71 -4.51 -14.33
C ALA A 276 -10.56 -3.53 -13.14
N THR A 277 -9.40 -3.53 -12.49
CA THR A 277 -9.08 -2.57 -11.43
C THR A 277 -9.09 -1.12 -11.92
N TYR A 278 -8.53 -0.86 -13.11
CA TYR A 278 -8.61 0.46 -13.70
C TYR A 278 -10.04 0.92 -13.93
N ILE A 279 -10.92 0.02 -14.42
CA ILE A 279 -12.33 0.33 -14.65
C ILE A 279 -13.04 0.65 -13.33
N ALA A 280 -12.71 -0.04 -12.22
CA ALA A 280 -13.30 0.18 -10.90
C ALA A 280 -13.09 1.62 -10.39
N ALA A 281 -12.01 2.28 -10.75
CA ALA A 281 -11.76 3.66 -10.35
C ALA A 281 -12.75 4.63 -11.00
N GLY A 282 -13.51 5.36 -10.17
CA GLY A 282 -14.57 6.30 -10.60
C GLY A 282 -14.11 7.74 -10.83
N TRP A 283 -12.80 8.05 -10.73
CA TRP A 283 -12.27 9.41 -10.70
C TRP A 283 -11.09 9.59 -11.68
N ARG A 284 -10.43 10.76 -11.68
CA ARG A 284 -9.35 11.12 -12.63
C ARG A 284 -8.27 10.03 -12.67
N LYS A 285 -8.08 9.40 -13.82
CA LYS A 285 -7.22 8.23 -13.96
C LYS A 285 -6.56 8.14 -15.33
N SER A 286 -5.41 7.46 -15.39
CA SER A 286 -4.70 7.10 -16.61
C SER A 286 -4.31 5.61 -16.58
N LEU A 287 -4.30 4.96 -17.74
CA LEU A 287 -3.76 3.61 -17.93
C LEU A 287 -2.76 3.66 -19.06
N HIS A 288 -1.51 3.28 -18.79
CA HIS A 288 -0.45 3.13 -19.75
C HIS A 288 -0.05 1.67 -19.88
N THR A 289 0.28 1.26 -21.07
CA THR A 289 0.71 -0.12 -21.36
C THR A 289 2.05 -0.13 -22.07
N ILE A 290 2.83 -1.15 -21.78
CA ILE A 290 4.06 -1.51 -22.51
C ILE A 290 3.90 -2.92 -23.06
N GLU A 291 4.67 -3.26 -24.11
CA GLU A 291 4.60 -4.57 -24.76
C GLU A 291 5.65 -5.56 -24.26
N THR A 292 6.61 -5.09 -23.46
CA THR A 292 7.70 -5.91 -22.91
C THR A 292 7.13 -7.01 -22.02
N GLU A 293 7.62 -8.23 -22.19
CA GLU A 293 7.34 -9.31 -21.26
C GLU A 293 8.05 -9.06 -19.94
N GLY A 294 7.27 -8.86 -18.88
CA GLY A 294 7.83 -8.59 -17.55
C GLY A 294 6.76 -8.27 -16.51
N HIS A 295 7.13 -8.45 -15.25
CA HIS A 295 6.33 -8.08 -14.07
C HIS A 295 7.11 -7.06 -13.23
N GLY A 296 6.44 -6.00 -12.80
CA GLY A 296 7.06 -4.89 -12.08
C GLY A 296 7.57 -3.78 -13.01
N TYR A 297 8.38 -2.89 -12.45
CA TYR A 297 8.92 -1.75 -13.16
C TYR A 297 9.96 -2.16 -14.21
N SER A 298 9.90 -1.49 -15.37
CA SER A 298 10.96 -1.48 -16.38
C SER A 298 11.22 -0.06 -16.88
N ALA A 299 12.43 0.17 -17.43
CA ALA A 299 12.81 1.50 -17.92
C ALA A 299 11.90 2.01 -19.07
N GLU A 300 11.19 1.15 -19.77
CA GLU A 300 10.21 1.54 -20.79
C GLU A 300 9.01 2.31 -20.22
N MET A 301 8.77 2.18 -18.91
CA MET A 301 7.71 2.92 -18.19
C MET A 301 8.13 4.37 -17.86
N ASN A 302 9.41 4.71 -17.98
CA ASN A 302 9.95 6.01 -17.57
C ASN A 302 9.22 7.22 -18.17
N PRO A 303 8.93 7.27 -19.49
CA PRO A 303 8.23 8.43 -20.07
C PRO A 303 6.83 8.65 -19.45
N PHE A 304 6.13 7.56 -19.12
CA PHE A 304 4.83 7.64 -18.47
C PHE A 304 4.96 8.09 -17.01
N LEU A 305 5.92 7.54 -16.27
CA LEU A 305 6.20 7.95 -14.89
C LEU A 305 6.52 9.44 -14.81
N GLU A 306 7.41 9.94 -15.67
CA GLU A 306 7.80 11.34 -15.69
C GLU A 306 6.61 12.26 -15.96
N SER A 307 5.82 11.96 -17.01
CA SER A 307 4.66 12.78 -17.38
C SER A 307 3.55 12.75 -16.31
N GLU A 308 3.27 11.57 -15.75
CA GLU A 308 2.20 11.40 -14.77
C GLU A 308 2.54 11.98 -13.40
N LEU A 309 3.78 11.82 -12.94
CA LEU A 309 4.23 12.46 -11.70
C LEU A 309 4.28 13.99 -11.84
N ALA A 310 4.72 14.51 -12.99
CA ALA A 310 4.67 15.96 -13.25
C ALA A 310 3.22 16.48 -13.19
N GLU A 311 2.25 15.74 -13.71
CA GLU A 311 0.84 16.11 -13.64
C GLU A 311 0.25 15.98 -12.23
N ILE A 312 0.63 14.96 -11.46
CA ILE A 312 0.21 14.78 -10.06
C ILE A 312 0.70 15.93 -9.20
N PHE A 313 1.91 16.40 -9.42
CA PHE A 313 2.56 17.44 -8.61
C PHE A 313 2.41 18.87 -9.16
N SER A 314 1.64 19.08 -10.24
CA SER A 314 1.40 20.38 -10.87
C SER A 314 0.52 21.37 -10.07
#